data_d6a81db81cd279198da0c8cdf36d13fe
#
_entry.id   d6a81db81cd279198da0c8cdf36d13fe
#
_cell.length_a   1.000
_cell.length_b   1.000
_cell.length_c   1.000
_cell.angle_alpha   90.00
_cell.angle_beta   90.00
_cell.angle_gamma   90.00
#
_symmetry.space_group_name_H-M   'P 1'
#
loop_
_entity.id
_entity.type
_entity.pdbx_description
1 polymer ?
#
loop_
_entity_poly.entity_id
_entity_poly.type
_entity_poly.pdbx_seq_one_letter_code
_entity_poly.pdbx_strand_id
1 'polypeptide(L)'
;AIQIPVGSEPIHYYFEIRAGKIVCYYNELGVTRQLQEQYSFGIIPGFHTPDWAKGAVMYQIFVDRFYNGDSSNDVLTNEYFYISGHSRRIEDWSKIPDNMDVNNFYGGDLQGVMDKLDYLQDLGVEVIYLNPIFVSPSNHKYDIQDYDYVDPHFGKIVHDEGNLLADWDKDNTHAKRYIDRVTNKENLEASNAWFIDFVKEIHKRGMRIILDGVFNHCGSFHKW
;
A
#
# COMPACT_ATOMS: atom_id res chain seq x y z
N ALA A 1 36.18 -19.23 7.45
CA ALA A 1 34.78 -19.39 7.85
C ALA A 1 34.76 -19.55 9.40
N ILE A 2 33.82 -18.89 10.05
CA ILE A 2 33.57 -19.03 11.49
C ILE A 2 32.22 -19.74 11.60
N GLN A 3 32.17 -20.79 12.45
CA GLN A 3 30.93 -21.47 12.81
C GLN A 3 30.41 -20.87 14.11
N ILE A 4 29.18 -20.41 14.12
CA ILE A 4 28.50 -19.90 15.30
C ILE A 4 27.44 -20.96 15.70
N PRO A 5 27.54 -21.61 16.89
CA PRO A 5 26.48 -22.48 17.35
C PRO A 5 25.24 -21.65 17.68
N VAL A 6 24.11 -22.00 17.08
CA VAL A 6 22.84 -21.27 17.22
C VAL A 6 21.95 -22.07 18.17
N GLY A 7 21.53 -21.47 19.29
CA GLY A 7 20.50 -21.99 20.17
C GLY A 7 19.08 -21.63 19.73
N SER A 8 18.17 -21.44 20.68
CA SER A 8 16.79 -21.01 20.46
C SER A 8 16.64 -19.50 20.49
N GLU A 9 17.60 -18.79 21.09
CA GLU A 9 17.51 -17.34 21.32
C GLU A 9 18.22 -16.55 20.22
N PRO A 10 17.75 -15.34 19.89
CA PRO A 10 18.44 -14.43 18.98
C PRO A 10 19.88 -14.14 19.45
N ILE A 11 20.79 -14.10 18.48
CA ILE A 11 22.20 -13.78 18.71
C ILE A 11 22.50 -12.47 18.02
N HIS A 12 23.12 -11.54 18.77
CA HIS A 12 23.67 -10.30 18.22
C HIS A 12 25.20 -10.38 18.22
N TYR A 13 25.83 -9.96 17.13
CA TYR A 13 27.29 -10.02 17.00
C TYR A 13 27.83 -8.88 16.16
N TYR A 14 29.10 -8.60 16.34
CA TYR A 14 29.91 -7.69 15.52
C TYR A 14 31.31 -8.26 15.38
N PHE A 15 32.10 -7.69 14.48
CA PHE A 15 33.50 -8.05 14.33
C PHE A 15 34.38 -6.94 14.92
N GLU A 16 35.30 -7.33 15.79
CA GLU A 16 36.39 -6.46 16.24
C GLU A 16 37.63 -6.71 15.36
N ILE A 17 38.13 -5.67 14.72
CA ILE A 17 39.29 -5.72 13.83
C ILE A 17 40.43 -4.98 14.52
N ARG A 18 41.52 -5.66 14.78
CA ARG A 18 42.73 -5.09 15.39
C ARG A 18 43.88 -5.09 14.41
N ALA A 19 44.51 -3.93 14.22
CA ALA A 19 45.70 -3.75 13.41
C ALA A 19 46.73 -2.88 14.18
N GLY A 20 47.68 -3.53 14.88
CA GLY A 20 48.60 -2.85 15.76
C GLY A 20 47.85 -2.19 16.95
N LYS A 21 47.95 -0.86 17.04
CA LYS A 21 47.22 -0.06 18.07
C LYS A 21 45.83 0.40 17.62
N ILE A 22 45.45 0.11 16.38
CA ILE A 22 44.15 0.52 15.82
C ILE A 22 43.14 -0.60 16.12
N VAL A 23 41.99 -0.22 16.68
CA VAL A 23 40.83 -1.08 16.87
C VAL A 23 39.65 -0.45 16.10
N CYS A 24 38.98 -1.25 15.28
CA CYS A 24 37.75 -0.89 14.58
C CYS A 24 36.70 -1.97 14.79
N TYR A 25 35.45 -1.59 14.62
CA TYR A 25 34.31 -2.50 14.75
C TYR A 25 33.58 -2.54 13.40
N TYR A 26 33.17 -3.74 12.98
CA TYR A 26 32.38 -3.94 11.78
C TYR A 26 31.01 -4.52 12.17
N ASN A 27 29.97 -3.79 11.84
CA ASN A 27 28.56 -4.12 12.07
C ASN A 27 27.71 -3.64 10.87
N GLU A 28 26.40 -3.51 11.00
CA GLU A 28 25.49 -3.06 9.92
C GLU A 28 25.80 -1.67 9.37
N LEU A 29 26.43 -0.80 10.15
CA LEU A 29 26.91 0.53 9.68
C LEU A 29 28.21 0.46 8.86
N GLY A 30 28.82 -0.73 8.75
CA GLY A 30 30.16 -0.88 8.17
C GLY A 30 31.25 -0.75 9.23
N VAL A 31 32.43 -0.25 8.84
CA VAL A 31 33.60 -0.14 9.73
C VAL A 31 33.59 1.20 10.47
N THR A 32 33.56 1.14 11.80
CA THR A 32 33.57 2.32 12.68
C THR A 32 34.70 2.21 13.72
N ARG A 33 35.12 3.35 14.29
CA ARG A 33 36.10 3.37 15.39
C ARG A 33 35.49 3.21 16.76
N GLN A 34 34.19 3.41 16.86
CA GLN A 34 33.41 3.24 18.11
C GLN A 34 32.33 2.20 17.88
N LEU A 35 32.20 1.28 18.83
CA LEU A 35 31.15 0.31 18.79
C LEU A 35 29.78 0.96 19.03
N GLN A 36 28.83 0.66 18.17
CA GLN A 36 27.44 1.05 18.28
C GLN A 36 26.60 -0.26 18.29
N GLU A 37 26.33 -0.77 19.49
CA GLU A 37 25.73 -2.10 19.69
C GLU A 37 24.34 -2.25 19.07
N GLN A 38 23.57 -1.16 18.97
CA GLN A 38 22.24 -1.15 18.34
C GLN A 38 22.26 -1.52 16.85
N TYR A 39 23.44 -1.48 16.21
CA TYR A 39 23.64 -1.87 14.81
C TYR A 39 24.43 -3.19 14.69
N SER A 40 24.43 -4.00 15.73
CA SER A 40 25.01 -5.35 15.66
C SER A 40 24.27 -6.20 14.63
N PHE A 41 25.00 -7.07 13.92
CA PHE A 41 24.37 -8.10 13.10
C PHE A 41 23.52 -9.02 13.98
N GLY A 42 22.39 -9.47 13.43
CA GLY A 42 21.46 -10.37 14.10
C GLY A 42 21.39 -11.75 13.45
N ILE A 43 21.31 -12.79 14.26
CA ILE A 43 20.89 -14.13 13.83
C ILE A 43 19.66 -14.50 14.65
N ILE A 44 18.56 -14.75 13.98
CA ILE A 44 17.32 -15.23 14.61
C ILE A 44 17.20 -16.71 14.28
N PRO A 45 17.39 -17.62 15.27
CA PRO A 45 17.27 -19.04 15.05
C PRO A 45 15.89 -19.42 14.51
N GLY A 46 15.85 -20.30 13.53
CA GLY A 46 14.59 -20.73 12.92
C GLY A 46 13.95 -19.70 11.97
N PHE A 47 14.51 -18.47 11.85
CA PHE A 47 14.04 -17.53 10.82
C PHE A 47 14.36 -18.07 9.43
N HIS A 48 13.34 -18.12 8.61
CA HIS A 48 13.41 -18.67 7.27
C HIS A 48 12.58 -17.81 6.31
N THR A 49 13.25 -17.23 5.33
CA THR A 49 12.54 -16.55 4.24
C THR A 49 11.81 -17.60 3.40
N PRO A 50 10.50 -17.46 3.16
CA PRO A 50 9.76 -18.40 2.31
C PRO A 50 10.45 -18.60 0.95
N ASP A 51 10.55 -19.86 0.51
CA ASP A 51 11.28 -20.17 -0.73
C ASP A 51 10.73 -19.47 -1.95
N TRP A 52 9.41 -19.26 -2.01
CA TRP A 52 8.76 -18.52 -3.08
C TRP A 52 9.22 -17.06 -3.19
N ALA A 53 9.67 -16.44 -2.10
CA ALA A 53 10.10 -15.04 -2.10
C ALA A 53 11.55 -14.86 -2.58
N LYS A 54 12.34 -15.95 -2.56
CA LYS A 54 13.74 -15.92 -2.94
C LYS A 54 13.88 -15.85 -4.47
N GLY A 55 14.24 -14.66 -4.96
CA GLY A 55 14.41 -14.41 -6.39
C GLY A 55 13.13 -14.16 -7.16
N ALA A 56 11.99 -14.04 -6.49
CA ALA A 56 10.71 -13.73 -7.14
C ALA A 56 10.70 -12.34 -7.77
N VAL A 57 10.12 -12.22 -8.95
CA VAL A 57 9.87 -10.95 -9.62
C VAL A 57 8.63 -10.32 -8.98
N MET A 58 8.84 -9.22 -8.24
CA MET A 58 7.76 -8.48 -7.57
C MET A 58 7.47 -7.19 -8.33
N TYR A 59 6.18 -6.90 -8.56
CA TYR A 59 5.73 -5.66 -9.20
C TYR A 59 4.85 -4.87 -8.24
N GLN A 60 5.32 -3.68 -7.84
CA GLN A 60 4.57 -2.78 -6.96
C GLN A 60 3.61 -1.93 -7.79
N ILE A 61 2.35 -1.86 -7.37
CA ILE A 61 1.27 -1.13 -8.04
C ILE A 61 0.75 0.00 -7.15
N PHE A 62 0.88 1.22 -7.64
CA PHE A 62 0.12 2.37 -7.14
C PHE A 62 -1.24 2.35 -7.86
N VAL A 63 -2.28 1.86 -7.20
CA VAL A 63 -3.55 1.45 -7.84
C VAL A 63 -4.20 2.57 -8.63
N ASP A 64 -4.36 3.76 -8.04
CA ASP A 64 -4.96 4.95 -8.72
C ASP A 64 -4.26 5.32 -10.04
N ARG A 65 -2.98 4.95 -10.20
CA ARG A 65 -2.14 5.33 -11.33
C ARG A 65 -1.82 4.17 -12.27
N PHE A 66 -2.50 3.04 -12.15
CA PHE A 66 -2.19 1.85 -12.94
C PHE A 66 -3.10 1.67 -14.16
N TYR A 67 -4.37 1.41 -13.94
CA TYR A 67 -5.37 1.27 -15.00
C TYR A 67 -6.78 1.41 -14.42
N ASN A 68 -7.67 2.14 -15.10
CA ASN A 68 -9.07 2.26 -14.73
C ASN A 68 -9.87 1.14 -15.41
N GLY A 69 -10.39 0.21 -14.63
CA GLY A 69 -11.20 -0.92 -15.12
C GLY A 69 -12.70 -0.73 -14.92
N ASP A 70 -13.09 0.12 -13.95
CA ASP A 70 -14.51 0.37 -13.62
C ASP A 70 -14.74 1.85 -13.27
N SER A 71 -15.05 2.65 -14.28
CA SER A 71 -15.25 4.08 -14.08
C SER A 71 -16.46 4.45 -13.18
N SER A 72 -17.28 3.48 -12.79
CA SER A 72 -18.41 3.72 -11.88
C SER A 72 -17.96 3.93 -10.44
N ASN A 73 -16.77 3.48 -10.08
CA ASN A 73 -16.20 3.65 -8.74
C ASN A 73 -15.25 4.84 -8.62
N ASP A 74 -15.00 5.59 -9.69
CA ASP A 74 -14.08 6.72 -9.69
C ASP A 74 -14.41 7.75 -8.60
N VAL A 75 -13.37 8.30 -7.96
CA VAL A 75 -13.50 9.50 -7.14
C VAL A 75 -13.91 10.67 -8.02
N LEU A 76 -14.98 11.36 -7.65
CA LEU A 76 -15.52 12.47 -8.43
C LEU A 76 -14.88 13.82 -8.05
N THR A 77 -14.91 14.76 -8.98
CA THR A 77 -14.53 16.14 -8.67
C THR A 77 -15.53 16.73 -7.66
N ASN A 78 -14.99 17.37 -6.59
CA ASN A 78 -15.77 17.89 -5.46
C ASN A 78 -16.53 16.84 -4.63
N GLU A 79 -16.07 15.61 -4.61
CA GLU A 79 -16.71 14.58 -3.80
C GLU A 79 -16.50 14.87 -2.31
N TYR A 80 -15.32 15.34 -1.94
CA TYR A 80 -14.96 15.78 -0.58
C TYR A 80 -13.79 16.78 -0.62
N PHE A 81 -13.48 17.37 0.55
CA PHE A 81 -12.32 18.24 0.76
C PHE A 81 -11.29 17.56 1.64
N TYR A 82 -10.03 17.50 1.21
CA TYR A 82 -8.97 16.88 1.97
C TYR A 82 -7.68 17.72 1.92
N ILE A 83 -7.03 17.90 3.09
CA ILE A 83 -5.82 18.73 3.26
C ILE A 83 -6.04 20.16 2.76
N SER A 84 -5.74 20.45 1.51
CA SER A 84 -5.78 21.82 0.96
C SER A 84 -6.66 21.96 -0.28
N GLY A 85 -7.39 20.92 -0.68
CA GLY A 85 -8.18 20.93 -1.91
C GLY A 85 -9.33 19.96 -1.94
N HIS A 86 -10.24 20.21 -2.87
CA HIS A 86 -11.27 19.23 -3.22
C HIS A 86 -10.67 18.09 -4.03
N SER A 87 -11.29 16.90 -3.91
CA SER A 87 -11.02 15.80 -4.80
C SER A 87 -11.25 16.20 -6.25
N ARG A 88 -10.40 15.68 -7.16
CA ARG A 88 -10.48 15.94 -8.60
C ARG A 88 -10.32 14.66 -9.39
N ARG A 89 -11.27 14.37 -10.25
CA ARG A 89 -11.13 13.37 -11.30
C ARG A 89 -10.23 13.91 -12.42
N ILE A 90 -9.20 13.19 -12.79
CA ILE A 90 -8.30 13.51 -13.91
C ILE A 90 -8.72 12.66 -15.11
N GLU A 91 -9.22 13.34 -16.16
CA GLU A 91 -9.67 12.70 -17.40
C GLU A 91 -8.49 12.34 -18.32
N ASP A 92 -7.46 13.18 -18.33
CA ASP A 92 -6.29 13.01 -19.19
C ASP A 92 -5.18 12.26 -18.46
N TRP A 93 -5.05 10.97 -18.74
CA TRP A 93 -4.00 10.12 -18.19
C TRP A 93 -2.58 10.50 -18.63
N SER A 94 -2.41 11.36 -19.64
CA SER A 94 -1.11 11.90 -20.02
C SER A 94 -0.64 13.06 -19.14
N LYS A 95 -1.53 13.61 -18.31
CA LYS A 95 -1.19 14.68 -17.37
C LYS A 95 -0.17 14.16 -16.34
N ILE A 96 0.96 14.85 -16.25
CA ILE A 96 1.98 14.54 -15.25
C ILE A 96 1.44 14.94 -13.85
N PRO A 97 1.51 14.04 -12.85
CA PRO A 97 1.14 14.37 -11.48
C PRO A 97 1.97 15.51 -10.90
N ASP A 98 1.31 16.40 -10.16
CA ASP A 98 1.97 17.49 -9.46
C ASP A 98 2.71 16.99 -8.20
N ASN A 99 3.63 17.81 -7.69
CA ASN A 99 4.30 17.53 -6.43
C ASN A 99 3.28 17.65 -5.26
N MET A 100 3.33 16.72 -4.30
CA MET A 100 2.36 16.65 -3.19
C MET A 100 0.89 16.51 -3.63
N ASP A 101 0.67 15.88 -4.77
CA ASP A 101 -0.64 15.66 -5.36
C ASP A 101 -1.37 14.51 -4.66
N VAL A 102 -2.19 14.83 -3.66
CA VAL A 102 -2.97 13.85 -2.88
C VAL A 102 -4.46 13.83 -3.25
N ASN A 103 -4.94 14.85 -3.99
CA ASN A 103 -6.35 15.07 -4.29
C ASN A 103 -6.74 14.84 -5.75
N ASN A 104 -5.78 14.58 -6.63
CA ASN A 104 -6.03 14.28 -8.03
C ASN A 104 -6.09 12.77 -8.25
N PHE A 105 -7.20 12.27 -8.75
CA PHE A 105 -7.47 10.86 -8.94
C PHE A 105 -7.54 10.53 -10.42
N TYR A 106 -6.75 9.55 -10.85
CA TYR A 106 -6.75 9.06 -12.23
C TYR A 106 -7.75 7.92 -12.43
N GLY A 107 -8.31 7.41 -11.34
CA GLY A 107 -9.37 6.40 -11.38
C GLY A 107 -8.86 4.99 -11.60
N GLY A 108 -7.56 4.72 -11.43
CA GLY A 108 -7.07 3.34 -11.39
C GLY A 108 -7.69 2.60 -10.22
N ASP A 109 -8.06 1.34 -10.44
CA ASP A 109 -8.78 0.50 -9.49
C ASP A 109 -8.33 -0.97 -9.52
N LEU A 110 -8.88 -1.79 -8.64
CA LEU A 110 -8.55 -3.22 -8.58
C LEU A 110 -9.12 -4.00 -9.78
N GLN A 111 -10.21 -3.51 -10.41
CA GLN A 111 -10.70 -4.08 -11.67
C GLN A 111 -9.67 -3.86 -12.78
N GLY A 112 -9.06 -2.69 -12.82
CA GLY A 112 -7.98 -2.39 -13.76
C GLY A 112 -6.75 -3.27 -13.54
N VAL A 113 -6.41 -3.59 -12.29
CA VAL A 113 -5.35 -4.57 -12.01
C VAL A 113 -5.77 -5.96 -12.49
N MET A 114 -7.03 -6.36 -12.26
CA MET A 114 -7.60 -7.63 -12.75
C MET A 114 -7.48 -7.74 -14.28
N ASP A 115 -7.85 -6.70 -15.00
CA ASP A 115 -7.82 -6.63 -16.46
C ASP A 115 -6.40 -6.70 -17.03
N LYS A 116 -5.40 -6.38 -16.24
CA LYS A 116 -3.98 -6.43 -16.62
C LYS A 116 -3.22 -7.63 -16.07
N LEU A 117 -3.88 -8.63 -15.49
CA LEU A 117 -3.20 -9.81 -14.96
C LEU A 117 -2.45 -10.61 -16.04
N ASP A 118 -2.99 -10.72 -17.25
CA ASP A 118 -2.31 -11.39 -18.35
C ASP A 118 -1.03 -10.62 -18.76
N TYR A 119 -1.10 -9.29 -18.85
CA TYR A 119 0.08 -8.46 -19.10
C TYR A 119 1.15 -8.64 -18.00
N LEU A 120 0.76 -8.65 -16.74
CA LEU A 120 1.69 -8.85 -15.63
C LEU A 120 2.32 -10.24 -15.66
N GLN A 121 1.54 -11.26 -16.01
CA GLN A 121 2.02 -12.63 -16.14
C GLN A 121 3.00 -12.78 -17.32
N ASP A 122 2.70 -12.19 -18.48
CA ASP A 122 3.58 -12.18 -19.65
C ASP A 122 4.89 -11.42 -19.38
N LEU A 123 4.85 -10.39 -18.51
CA LEU A 123 6.04 -9.67 -18.04
C LEU A 123 6.91 -10.51 -17.08
N GLY A 124 6.42 -11.66 -16.63
CA GLY A 124 7.12 -12.55 -15.69
C GLY A 124 6.93 -12.18 -14.23
N VAL A 125 5.89 -11.42 -13.88
CA VAL A 125 5.57 -11.07 -12.49
C VAL A 125 5.06 -12.30 -11.75
N GLU A 126 5.68 -12.60 -10.61
CA GLU A 126 5.31 -13.69 -9.73
C GLU A 126 4.56 -13.20 -8.49
N VAL A 127 4.80 -11.94 -8.09
CA VAL A 127 4.20 -11.34 -6.90
C VAL A 127 3.73 -9.92 -7.21
N ILE A 128 2.46 -9.65 -6.98
CA ILE A 128 1.88 -8.30 -7.04
C ILE A 128 1.93 -7.70 -5.63
N TYR A 129 2.59 -6.56 -5.49
CA TYR A 129 2.57 -5.76 -4.26
C TYR A 129 1.66 -4.56 -4.46
N LEU A 130 0.53 -4.51 -3.78
CA LEU A 130 -0.37 -3.36 -3.84
C LEU A 130 0.03 -2.32 -2.79
N ASN A 131 0.18 -1.05 -3.20
CA ASN A 131 0.11 0.07 -2.27
C ASN A 131 -1.19 -0.02 -1.48
N PRO A 132 -1.34 0.69 -0.33
CA PRO A 132 -2.54 0.56 0.50
C PRO A 132 -3.83 0.65 -0.31
N ILE A 133 -4.80 -0.21 0.00
CA ILE A 133 -6.09 -0.32 -0.71
C ILE A 133 -7.30 -0.09 0.20
N PHE A 134 -7.05 0.16 1.49
CA PHE A 134 -8.09 0.36 2.48
C PHE A 134 -8.73 1.76 2.35
N VAL A 135 -9.92 1.93 2.93
CA VAL A 135 -10.65 3.20 2.89
C VAL A 135 -9.77 4.36 3.34
N SER A 136 -9.58 5.35 2.46
CA SER A 136 -8.67 6.47 2.68
C SER A 136 -8.98 7.64 1.75
N PRO A 137 -8.86 8.91 2.22
CA PRO A 137 -9.22 10.09 1.44
C PRO A 137 -8.17 10.51 0.40
N SER A 138 -6.95 9.97 0.43
CA SER A 138 -5.93 10.32 -0.57
C SER A 138 -5.86 9.31 -1.71
N ASN A 139 -5.24 9.73 -2.82
CA ASN A 139 -4.96 8.85 -3.95
C ASN A 139 -3.95 7.74 -3.61
N HIS A 140 -3.01 8.01 -2.70
CA HIS A 140 -1.96 7.06 -2.29
C HIS A 140 -2.40 6.10 -1.17
N LYS A 141 -3.49 6.40 -0.46
CA LYS A 141 -4.12 5.57 0.58
C LYS A 141 -3.26 5.24 1.81
N TYR A 142 -2.14 5.96 2.05
CA TYR A 142 -1.35 5.79 3.28
C TYR A 142 -1.99 6.44 4.52
N ASP A 143 -3.02 7.24 4.36
CA ASP A 143 -3.79 7.91 5.41
C ASP A 143 -5.12 7.20 5.69
N ILE A 144 -5.01 5.94 6.10
CA ILE A 144 -6.14 5.01 6.23
C ILE A 144 -7.18 5.53 7.22
N GLN A 145 -8.43 5.54 6.76
CA GLN A 145 -9.63 5.89 7.52
C GLN A 145 -10.25 4.67 8.18
N ASP A 146 -10.30 3.54 7.49
CA ASP A 146 -10.84 2.28 7.97
C ASP A 146 -9.99 1.10 7.47
N TYR A 147 -9.40 0.34 8.41
CA TYR A 147 -8.54 -0.81 8.09
C TYR A 147 -9.33 -2.11 7.82
N ASP A 148 -10.63 -2.13 8.12
CA ASP A 148 -11.43 -3.36 8.02
C ASP A 148 -11.92 -3.62 6.58
N TYR A 149 -11.89 -2.58 5.73
CA TYR A 149 -12.51 -2.65 4.40
C TYR A 149 -11.62 -2.10 3.30
N VAL A 150 -11.68 -2.76 2.15
CA VAL A 150 -11.16 -2.23 0.88
C VAL A 150 -11.96 -0.98 0.51
N ASP A 151 -11.26 0.06 0.06
CA ASP A 151 -11.90 1.30 -0.38
C ASP A 151 -12.87 1.03 -1.54
N PRO A 152 -14.15 1.41 -1.43
CA PRO A 152 -15.11 1.22 -2.52
C PRO A 152 -14.73 1.89 -3.84
N HIS A 153 -13.91 2.96 -3.80
CA HIS A 153 -13.36 3.58 -5.01
C HIS A 153 -12.30 2.70 -5.71
N PHE A 154 -11.76 1.71 -5.02
CA PHE A 154 -10.91 0.68 -5.64
C PHE A 154 -11.64 -0.66 -5.83
N GLY A 155 -12.74 -0.85 -5.11
CA GLY A 155 -13.56 -2.06 -5.12
C GLY A 155 -14.88 -1.89 -5.86
N LYS A 156 -15.99 -1.98 -5.13
CA LYS A 156 -17.35 -1.88 -5.68
C LYS A 156 -18.20 -0.87 -4.93
N ILE A 157 -18.84 0.02 -5.68
CA ILE A 157 -19.90 0.92 -5.21
C ILE A 157 -21.22 0.36 -5.71
N VAL A 158 -22.05 -0.14 -4.80
CA VAL A 158 -23.39 -0.70 -5.09
C VAL A 158 -24.50 0.23 -4.63
N HIS A 159 -24.18 1.17 -3.75
CA HIS A 159 -25.05 2.23 -3.26
C HIS A 159 -24.30 3.57 -3.44
N ASP A 160 -24.89 4.51 -4.18
CA ASP A 160 -24.23 5.76 -4.58
C ASP A 160 -25.21 6.93 -4.51
N GLU A 161 -25.49 7.38 -3.30
CA GLU A 161 -26.42 8.48 -3.06
C GLU A 161 -25.73 9.72 -2.47
N GLY A 162 -26.46 10.84 -2.53
CA GLY A 162 -26.02 12.11 -1.96
C GLY A 162 -25.39 13.07 -2.97
N ASN A 163 -25.14 14.28 -2.49
CA ASN A 163 -24.64 15.38 -3.30
C ASN A 163 -23.12 15.50 -3.15
N LEU A 164 -22.49 16.04 -4.20
CA LEU A 164 -21.11 16.53 -4.17
C LEU A 164 -21.05 17.86 -3.41
N LEU A 165 -19.86 18.25 -2.94
CA LEU A 165 -19.64 19.57 -2.35
C LEU A 165 -19.73 20.66 -3.43
N ALA A 166 -20.20 21.84 -3.02
CA ALA A 166 -20.02 23.03 -3.84
C ALA A 166 -18.55 23.47 -3.83
N ASP A 167 -18.09 24.19 -4.85
CA ASP A 167 -16.69 24.62 -5.01
C ASP A 167 -16.13 25.41 -3.83
N TRP A 168 -16.99 26.12 -3.10
CA TRP A 168 -16.62 26.92 -1.94
C TRP A 168 -16.74 26.17 -0.61
N ASP A 169 -17.42 25.02 -0.59
CA ASP A 169 -17.74 24.27 0.62
C ASP A 169 -16.58 23.32 0.98
N LYS A 170 -16.04 23.48 2.18
CA LYS A 170 -14.94 22.67 2.72
C LYS A 170 -15.38 21.79 3.88
N ASP A 171 -16.67 21.81 4.21
CA ASP A 171 -17.22 21.02 5.31
C ASP A 171 -17.64 19.62 4.82
N ASN A 172 -16.85 18.63 5.14
CA ASN A 172 -17.12 17.25 4.76
C ASN A 172 -18.39 16.65 5.40
N THR A 173 -19.00 17.31 6.38
CA THR A 173 -20.33 16.87 6.85
C THR A 173 -21.40 17.03 5.79
N HIS A 174 -21.15 17.85 4.76
CA HIS A 174 -21.98 18.05 3.58
C HIS A 174 -21.60 17.14 2.41
N ALA A 175 -20.46 16.44 2.47
CA ALA A 175 -19.97 15.51 1.44
C ALA A 175 -20.78 14.20 1.45
N LYS A 176 -22.09 14.28 1.22
CA LYS A 176 -23.00 13.15 1.47
C LYS A 176 -22.70 11.95 0.57
N ARG A 177 -22.30 12.18 -0.67
CA ARG A 177 -21.92 11.11 -1.58
C ARG A 177 -20.65 10.39 -1.11
N TYR A 178 -19.61 11.12 -0.73
CA TYR A 178 -18.40 10.51 -0.16
C TYR A 178 -18.73 9.69 1.08
N ILE A 179 -19.48 10.28 2.02
CA ILE A 179 -19.89 9.60 3.24
C ILE A 179 -20.62 8.29 2.90
N ASP A 180 -21.61 8.35 2.00
CA ASP A 180 -22.36 7.16 1.57
C ASP A 180 -21.42 6.11 0.96
N ARG A 181 -20.59 6.49 0.00
CA ARG A 181 -19.67 5.58 -0.68
C ARG A 181 -18.74 4.85 0.26
N VAL A 182 -18.15 5.54 1.27
CA VAL A 182 -17.09 4.97 2.13
C VAL A 182 -17.56 4.51 3.51
N THR A 183 -18.84 4.69 3.85
CA THR A 183 -19.40 4.26 5.13
C THR A 183 -20.62 3.36 5.00
N ASN A 184 -21.25 3.31 3.83
CA ASN A 184 -22.36 2.40 3.59
C ASN A 184 -21.87 0.95 3.64
N LYS A 185 -22.51 0.18 4.50
CA LYS A 185 -22.09 -1.19 4.77
C LYS A 185 -22.17 -2.09 3.53
N GLU A 186 -23.13 -1.86 2.65
CA GLU A 186 -23.28 -2.62 1.39
C GLU A 186 -22.08 -2.40 0.47
N ASN A 187 -21.59 -1.15 0.33
CA ASN A 187 -20.40 -0.85 -0.45
C ASN A 187 -19.14 -1.50 0.15
N LEU A 188 -18.99 -1.39 1.46
CA LEU A 188 -17.83 -1.93 2.18
C LEU A 188 -17.76 -3.45 2.06
N GLU A 189 -18.89 -4.13 2.30
CA GLU A 189 -18.99 -5.59 2.18
C GLU A 189 -18.84 -6.07 0.73
N ALA A 190 -19.43 -5.36 -0.24
CA ALA A 190 -19.28 -5.68 -1.67
C ALA A 190 -17.82 -5.56 -2.12
N SER A 191 -17.11 -4.53 -1.66
CA SER A 191 -15.69 -4.34 -1.97
C SER A 191 -14.81 -5.45 -1.39
N ASN A 192 -15.05 -5.85 -0.14
CA ASN A 192 -14.34 -6.96 0.47
C ASN A 192 -14.65 -8.30 -0.22
N ALA A 193 -15.92 -8.55 -0.57
CA ALA A 193 -16.32 -9.76 -1.29
C ALA A 193 -15.65 -9.83 -2.67
N TRP A 194 -15.66 -8.73 -3.41
CA TRP A 194 -14.99 -8.63 -4.70
C TRP A 194 -13.47 -8.85 -4.58
N PHE A 195 -12.85 -8.31 -3.55
CA PHE A 195 -11.43 -8.49 -3.30
C PHE A 195 -11.04 -9.96 -3.06
N ILE A 196 -11.91 -10.73 -2.41
CA ILE A 196 -11.70 -12.18 -2.26
C ILE A 196 -11.62 -12.87 -3.63
N ASP A 197 -12.49 -12.51 -4.57
CA ASP A 197 -12.48 -13.10 -5.91
C ASP A 197 -11.28 -12.62 -6.73
N PHE A 198 -10.86 -11.38 -6.56
CA PHE A 198 -9.62 -10.85 -7.13
C PHE A 198 -8.39 -11.65 -6.67
N VAL A 199 -8.27 -11.92 -5.37
CA VAL A 199 -7.17 -12.73 -4.82
C VAL A 199 -7.19 -14.16 -5.36
N LYS A 200 -8.38 -14.76 -5.48
CA LYS A 200 -8.53 -16.10 -6.07
C LYS A 200 -8.03 -16.14 -7.52
N GLU A 201 -8.34 -15.11 -8.30
CA GLU A 201 -7.93 -15.05 -9.71
C GLU A 201 -6.40 -14.89 -9.85
N ILE A 202 -5.76 -14.10 -8.99
CA ILE A 202 -4.30 -13.99 -8.91
C ILE A 202 -3.68 -15.34 -8.56
N HIS A 203 -4.19 -16.02 -7.55
CA HIS A 203 -3.68 -17.32 -7.11
C HIS A 203 -3.88 -18.41 -8.17
N LYS A 204 -4.99 -18.38 -8.91
CA LYS A 204 -5.26 -19.31 -10.03
C LYS A 204 -4.21 -19.21 -11.14
N ARG A 205 -3.63 -18.02 -11.35
CA ARG A 205 -2.52 -17.78 -12.28
C ARG A 205 -1.15 -18.18 -11.73
N GLY A 206 -1.08 -18.70 -10.49
CA GLY A 206 0.16 -19.04 -9.81
C GLY A 206 0.91 -17.83 -9.25
N MET A 207 0.36 -16.62 -9.39
CA MET A 207 0.92 -15.41 -8.80
C MET A 207 0.52 -15.27 -7.33
N ARG A 208 1.24 -14.40 -6.60
CA ARG A 208 0.98 -14.07 -5.20
C ARG A 208 0.66 -12.58 -5.05
N ILE A 209 0.06 -12.23 -3.93
CA ILE A 209 -0.27 -10.85 -3.61
C ILE A 209 0.28 -10.47 -2.23
N ILE A 210 0.80 -9.26 -2.13
CA ILE A 210 1.22 -8.62 -0.87
C ILE A 210 0.42 -7.34 -0.73
N LEU A 211 -0.14 -7.11 0.46
CA LEU A 211 -0.81 -5.87 0.83
C LEU A 211 0.11 -5.00 1.66
N ASP A 212 0.15 -3.71 1.34
CA ASP A 212 0.84 -2.72 2.17
C ASP A 212 0.06 -2.49 3.46
N GLY A 213 0.69 -2.79 4.59
CA GLY A 213 0.13 -2.59 5.92
C GLY A 213 0.65 -1.29 6.55
N VAL A 214 -0.16 -0.24 6.59
CA VAL A 214 0.22 1.03 7.20
C VAL A 214 0.05 0.96 8.72
N PHE A 215 1.05 0.42 9.43
CA PHE A 215 0.99 0.21 10.89
C PHE A 215 1.59 1.35 11.72
N ASN A 216 2.24 2.32 11.06
CA ASN A 216 2.91 3.43 11.74
C ASN A 216 1.95 4.53 12.21
N HIS A 217 0.87 4.75 11.47
CA HIS A 217 -0.11 5.83 11.73
C HIS A 217 -1.44 5.52 11.05
N CYS A 218 -2.50 6.24 11.45
CA CYS A 218 -3.77 6.29 10.74
C CYS A 218 -3.99 7.69 10.14
N GLY A 219 -4.97 7.81 9.24
CA GLY A 219 -5.37 9.08 8.64
C GLY A 219 -6.16 9.98 9.58
N SER A 220 -6.27 11.26 9.24
CA SER A 220 -7.03 12.24 10.03
C SER A 220 -8.56 12.01 9.97
N PHE A 221 -9.05 11.22 9.02
CA PHE A 221 -10.46 10.81 8.90
C PHE A 221 -10.75 9.50 9.63
N HIS A 222 -9.77 8.96 10.36
CA HIS A 222 -9.92 7.65 11.00
C HIS A 222 -11.12 7.62 11.96
N LYS A 223 -11.82 6.49 11.98
CA LYS A 223 -13.05 6.28 12.76
C LYS A 223 -12.86 6.17 14.29
N TRP A 224 -11.63 6.11 14.78
CA TRP A 224 -11.29 6.04 16.22
C TRP A 224 -11.19 7.41 16.88
#